data_f813e4f0f84ce1fc4c03ce020f8ea3c9
#
_entry.id   f813e4f0f84ce1fc4c03ce020f8ea3c9
#
_cell.length_a   1.000
_cell.length_b   1.000
_cell.length_c   1.000
_cell.angle_alpha   90.00
_cell.angle_beta   90.00
_cell.angle_gamma   90.00
#
_symmetry.space_group_name_H-M   'P 1'
#
loop_
_entity.id
_entity.type
_entity.pdbx_description
1 polymer ?
#
loop_
_entity_poly.entity_id
_entity_poly.type
_entity_poly.pdbx_seq_one_letter_code
_entity_poly.pdbx_strand_id
1 'polypeptide(L)'
;MTDTIETPTSAQTTGYQVVIHPSRTVRPVPSFVFAAPEGWIVDEAPGAVLAVRASAPVNEFWDNALLTHDRVAKAVDLQAAATASWGRLKADAPTAEVKMERVARFGDNIVYLRGVELDAPQSGKRLAQLHALFFAPSDDDAKTTDLFQFVATSTVDQMDDIGKQFVEMIGTFRFV
;
A
#
# COMPACT_ATOMS: atom_id res chain seq x y z
N MET A 1 4.91 36.53 23.01
CA MET A 1 6.07 36.58 22.11
C MET A 1 5.70 35.76 20.92
N THR A 2 5.42 36.41 19.81
CA THR A 2 4.96 35.77 18.56
C THR A 2 6.20 35.68 17.68
N ASP A 3 6.76 34.47 17.54
CA ASP A 3 7.85 34.23 16.61
C ASP A 3 7.30 34.29 15.18
N THR A 4 7.64 35.37 14.50
CA THR A 4 7.38 35.53 13.08
C THR A 4 8.43 34.72 12.33
N ILE A 5 8.02 33.61 11.71
CA ILE A 5 8.86 32.84 10.80
C ILE A 5 9.08 33.71 9.54
N GLU A 6 10.23 34.32 9.43
CA GLU A 6 10.64 35.05 8.22
C GLU A 6 10.78 34.05 7.06
N THR A 7 9.97 34.27 6.01
CA THR A 7 10.11 33.54 4.75
C THR A 7 11.46 33.94 4.12
N PRO A 8 12.35 33.00 3.78
CA PRO A 8 13.64 33.33 3.19
C PRO A 8 13.43 34.03 1.84
N THR A 9 13.92 35.23 1.73
CA THR A 9 13.99 36.03 0.50
C THR A 9 14.77 35.22 -0.54
N SER A 10 14.19 35.05 -1.75
CA SER A 10 14.77 34.32 -2.86
C SER A 10 16.15 34.87 -3.25
N ALA A 11 17.20 34.23 -2.78
CA ALA A 11 18.51 34.38 -3.37
C ALA A 11 18.49 33.73 -4.75
N GLN A 12 18.50 34.54 -5.83
CA GLN A 12 18.69 34.03 -7.19
C GLN A 12 20.11 33.44 -7.29
N THR A 13 20.21 32.14 -7.07
CA THR A 13 21.43 31.39 -7.37
C THR A 13 21.40 31.11 -8.87
N THR A 14 22.24 31.81 -9.64
CA THR A 14 22.36 31.65 -11.10
C THR A 14 22.68 30.20 -11.43
N GLY A 15 21.74 29.52 -12.15
CA GLY A 15 21.88 28.13 -12.61
C GLY A 15 21.21 27.05 -11.77
N TYR A 16 20.54 27.40 -10.66
CA TYR A 16 19.82 26.42 -9.81
C TYR A 16 18.37 26.84 -9.59
N GLN A 17 17.50 25.86 -9.57
CA GLN A 17 16.09 26.03 -9.22
C GLN A 17 15.84 25.47 -7.81
N VAL A 18 15.17 26.23 -6.95
CA VAL A 18 14.72 25.73 -5.65
C VAL A 18 13.51 24.81 -5.86
N VAL A 19 13.61 23.58 -5.39
CA VAL A 19 12.51 22.60 -5.41
C VAL A 19 11.99 22.46 -3.99
N ILE A 20 10.68 22.61 -3.84
CA ILE A 20 9.98 22.47 -2.56
C ILE A 20 9.07 21.25 -2.62
N HIS A 21 9.04 20.45 -1.57
CA HIS A 21 8.09 19.33 -1.40
C HIS A 21 7.37 19.48 -0.04
N PRO A 22 6.06 19.31 0.03
CA PRO A 22 5.14 19.18 -1.10
C PRO A 22 4.94 20.51 -1.87
N SER A 23 4.57 20.41 -3.13
CA SER A 23 4.28 21.56 -4.00
C SER A 23 3.17 21.21 -5.00
N ARG A 24 2.74 22.19 -5.81
CA ARG A 24 1.79 21.92 -6.91
C ARG A 24 2.33 20.91 -7.93
N THR A 25 3.66 20.88 -8.13
CA THR A 25 4.30 19.96 -9.08
C THR A 25 4.66 18.63 -8.46
N VAL A 26 5.03 18.62 -7.16
CA VAL A 26 5.38 17.41 -6.42
C VAL A 26 4.39 17.25 -5.26
N ARG A 27 3.31 16.50 -5.53
CA ARG A 27 2.22 16.30 -4.58
C ARG A 27 2.64 15.35 -3.44
N PRO A 28 2.08 15.50 -2.23
CA PRO A 28 2.26 14.50 -1.17
C PRO A 28 1.55 13.18 -1.56
N VAL A 29 1.77 12.14 -0.77
CA VAL A 29 0.93 10.94 -0.80
C VAL A 29 -0.50 11.35 -0.46
N PRO A 30 -1.53 10.92 -1.22
CA PRO A 30 -2.92 11.20 -0.91
C PRO A 30 -3.29 10.78 0.51
N SER A 31 -4.01 11.63 1.21
CA SER A 31 -4.54 11.31 2.54
C SER A 31 -5.64 10.27 2.43
N PHE A 32 -5.73 9.38 3.40
CA PHE A 32 -6.71 8.30 3.44
C PHE A 32 -7.10 7.94 4.86
N VAL A 33 -8.24 7.25 4.98
CA VAL A 33 -8.71 6.62 6.23
C VAL A 33 -9.16 5.20 5.92
N PHE A 34 -9.04 4.30 6.88
CA PHE A 34 -9.65 2.97 6.88
C PHE A 34 -9.79 2.48 8.32
N ALA A 35 -10.66 1.50 8.55
CA ALA A 35 -10.81 0.84 9.83
C ALA A 35 -9.87 -0.38 9.92
N ALA A 36 -8.99 -0.39 10.89
CA ALA A 36 -8.25 -1.60 11.27
C ALA A 36 -9.08 -2.44 12.26
N PRO A 37 -8.87 -3.77 12.33
CA PRO A 37 -9.54 -4.60 13.32
C PRO A 37 -9.28 -4.12 14.75
N GLU A 38 -10.26 -4.28 15.64
CA GLU A 38 -10.11 -3.93 17.05
C GLU A 38 -8.92 -4.68 17.67
N GLY A 39 -8.11 -3.96 18.45
CA GLY A 39 -6.92 -4.51 19.10
C GLY A 39 -5.69 -4.65 18.19
N TRP A 40 -5.78 -4.33 16.89
CA TRP A 40 -4.61 -4.27 16.04
C TRP A 40 -3.81 -2.98 16.30
N ILE A 41 -2.51 -3.07 16.12
CA ILE A 41 -1.57 -1.98 16.34
C ILE A 41 -1.19 -1.38 14.99
N VAL A 42 -1.27 -0.05 14.89
CA VAL A 42 -0.72 0.70 13.74
C VAL A 42 0.74 1.00 14.04
N ASP A 43 1.62 0.72 13.07
CA ASP A 43 3.06 0.83 13.23
C ASP A 43 3.71 1.40 11.97
N GLU A 44 4.93 1.87 12.09
CA GLU A 44 5.77 2.25 10.97
C GLU A 44 6.51 1.01 10.45
N ALA A 45 6.64 0.88 9.12
CA ALA A 45 7.42 -0.18 8.50
C ALA A 45 8.29 0.39 7.38
N PRO A 46 9.58 0.01 7.31
CA PRO A 46 10.47 0.45 6.23
C PRO A 46 9.89 0.07 4.85
N GLY A 47 9.84 1.05 3.94
CA GLY A 47 9.33 0.86 2.59
C GLY A 47 7.80 0.79 2.47
N ALA A 48 7.06 1.00 3.56
CA ALA A 48 5.61 1.09 3.58
C ALA A 48 5.14 2.49 4.02
N VAL A 49 3.91 2.84 3.68
CA VAL A 49 3.24 4.05 4.20
C VAL A 49 2.87 3.82 5.66
N LEU A 50 2.40 2.61 5.97
CA LEU A 50 2.13 2.13 7.31
C LEU A 50 2.03 0.60 7.33
N ALA A 51 2.10 0.04 8.53
CA ALA A 51 1.76 -1.34 8.84
C ALA A 51 0.65 -1.37 9.88
N VAL A 52 -0.22 -2.37 9.80
CA VAL A 52 -1.12 -2.76 10.88
C VAL A 52 -0.86 -4.23 11.20
N ARG A 53 -0.83 -4.59 12.47
CA ARG A 53 -0.57 -5.97 12.90
C ARG A 53 -1.39 -6.36 14.11
N ALA A 54 -1.64 -7.63 14.25
CA ALA A 54 -2.24 -8.18 15.46
C ALA A 54 -1.42 -7.81 16.71
N SER A 55 -2.07 -7.62 17.84
CA SER A 55 -1.40 -7.28 19.12
C SER A 55 -0.70 -8.47 19.77
N ALA A 56 -1.03 -9.69 19.35
CA ALA A 56 -0.39 -10.93 19.81
C ALA A 56 -0.15 -11.88 18.61
N PRO A 57 0.91 -12.67 18.64
CA PRO A 57 1.16 -13.67 17.61
C PRO A 57 0.25 -14.88 17.79
N VAL A 58 -0.12 -15.51 16.68
CA VAL A 58 -0.75 -16.82 16.66
C VAL A 58 0.19 -17.79 15.96
N ASN A 59 0.48 -18.95 16.58
CA ASN A 59 1.46 -19.92 16.09
C ASN A 59 2.82 -19.29 15.76
N GLU A 60 3.29 -18.37 16.63
CA GLU A 60 4.55 -17.63 16.45
C GLU A 60 4.60 -16.75 15.19
N PHE A 61 3.43 -16.39 14.64
CA PHE A 61 3.31 -15.47 13.51
C PHE A 61 2.44 -14.29 13.88
N TRP A 62 2.86 -13.09 13.48
CA TRP A 62 2.10 -11.85 13.65
C TRP A 62 1.33 -11.56 12.36
N ASP A 63 0.04 -11.82 12.39
CA ASP A 63 -0.83 -11.41 11.28
C ASP A 63 -0.70 -9.90 11.08
N ASN A 64 -0.50 -9.52 9.83
CA ASN A 64 -0.22 -8.12 9.52
C ASN A 64 -0.75 -7.73 8.14
N ALA A 65 -0.87 -6.41 7.93
CA ALA A 65 -1.11 -5.83 6.62
C ALA A 65 -0.20 -4.61 6.42
N LEU A 66 0.46 -4.56 5.28
CA LEU A 66 1.30 -3.44 4.86
C LEU A 66 0.57 -2.64 3.79
N LEU A 67 0.59 -1.32 3.90
CA LEU A 67 0.16 -0.41 2.86
C LEU A 67 1.39 0.24 2.23
N THR A 68 1.58 0.04 0.95
CA THR A 68 2.63 0.68 0.16
C THR A 68 2.03 1.65 -0.85
N HIS A 69 2.83 2.56 -1.35
CA HIS A 69 2.46 3.58 -2.32
C HIS A 69 3.56 3.74 -3.36
N ASP A 70 3.14 3.78 -4.62
CA ASP A 70 3.98 4.12 -5.77
C ASP A 70 3.30 5.23 -6.60
N ARG A 71 4.09 6.11 -7.20
CA ARG A 71 3.60 7.05 -8.19
C ARG A 71 3.97 6.58 -9.58
N VAL A 72 2.97 6.26 -10.38
CA VAL A 72 3.14 5.66 -11.71
C VAL A 72 2.60 6.58 -12.81
N ALA A 73 2.99 6.33 -14.06
CA ALA A 73 2.42 7.07 -15.19
C ALA A 73 0.90 6.83 -15.27
N LYS A 74 0.13 7.88 -15.59
CA LYS A 74 -1.34 7.80 -15.72
C LYS A 74 -1.81 6.75 -16.73
N ALA A 75 -0.99 6.43 -17.73
CA ALA A 75 -1.29 5.42 -18.73
C ALA A 75 -1.17 3.96 -18.23
N VAL A 76 -0.64 3.75 -17.01
CA VAL A 76 -0.56 2.40 -16.41
C VAL A 76 -1.96 2.01 -15.96
N ASP A 77 -2.48 0.92 -16.51
CA ASP A 77 -3.73 0.32 -16.06
C ASP A 77 -3.53 -0.62 -14.86
N LEU A 78 -4.64 -1.00 -14.23
CA LEU A 78 -4.62 -1.84 -13.03
C LEU A 78 -4.04 -3.23 -13.30
N GLN A 79 -4.26 -3.80 -14.48
CA GLN A 79 -3.72 -5.10 -14.87
C GLN A 79 -2.20 -5.06 -15.06
N ALA A 80 -1.68 -4.00 -15.68
CA ALA A 80 -0.24 -3.79 -15.85
C ALA A 80 0.44 -3.61 -14.48
N ALA A 81 -0.17 -2.83 -13.57
CA ALA A 81 0.31 -2.67 -12.20
C ALA A 81 0.34 -4.00 -11.44
N ALA A 82 -0.73 -4.79 -11.55
CA ALA A 82 -0.82 -6.12 -10.93
C ALA A 82 0.22 -7.10 -11.48
N THR A 83 0.49 -7.06 -12.79
CA THR A 83 1.53 -7.87 -13.44
C THR A 83 2.93 -7.50 -12.95
N ALA A 84 3.22 -6.20 -12.85
CA ALA A 84 4.50 -5.71 -12.34
C ALA A 84 4.70 -6.08 -10.85
N SER A 85 3.66 -5.93 -10.02
CA SER A 85 3.67 -6.36 -8.62
C SER A 85 3.94 -7.86 -8.48
N TRP A 86 3.30 -8.67 -9.31
CA TRP A 86 3.54 -10.12 -9.35
C TRP A 86 4.97 -10.47 -9.72
N GLY A 87 5.54 -9.80 -10.73
CA GLY A 87 6.92 -10.02 -11.15
C GLY A 87 7.92 -9.74 -10.03
N ARG A 88 7.72 -8.66 -9.26
CA ARG A 88 8.53 -8.35 -8.07
C ARG A 88 8.42 -9.45 -7.01
N LEU A 89 7.18 -9.83 -6.66
CA LEU A 89 6.96 -10.88 -5.66
C LEU A 89 7.62 -12.20 -6.06
N LYS A 90 7.49 -12.62 -7.32
CA LYS A 90 8.12 -13.85 -7.82
C LYS A 90 9.64 -13.80 -7.82
N ALA A 91 10.25 -12.62 -7.98
CA ALA A 91 11.69 -12.45 -7.88
C ALA A 91 12.17 -12.64 -6.41
N ASP A 92 11.41 -12.10 -5.45
CA ASP A 92 11.74 -12.15 -4.02
C ASP A 92 11.33 -13.50 -3.38
N ALA A 93 10.25 -14.09 -3.84
CA ALA A 93 9.70 -15.37 -3.36
C ALA A 93 9.38 -16.31 -4.54
N PRO A 94 10.36 -17.05 -5.07
CA PRO A 94 10.16 -17.93 -6.22
C PRO A 94 9.12 -19.04 -6.00
N THR A 95 8.86 -19.43 -4.75
CA THR A 95 7.83 -20.42 -4.37
C THR A 95 6.41 -19.86 -4.40
N ALA A 96 6.23 -18.53 -4.60
CA ALA A 96 4.91 -17.92 -4.59
C ALA A 96 3.99 -18.52 -5.68
N GLU A 97 2.77 -18.88 -5.29
CA GLU A 97 1.74 -19.46 -6.15
C GLU A 97 0.46 -18.65 -6.03
N VAL A 98 -0.13 -18.29 -7.18
CA VAL A 98 -1.44 -17.62 -7.20
C VAL A 98 -2.54 -18.64 -6.90
N LYS A 99 -3.38 -18.35 -5.93
CA LYS A 99 -4.54 -19.15 -5.55
C LYS A 99 -5.86 -18.54 -6.05
N MET A 100 -5.92 -17.22 -6.15
CA MET A 100 -7.07 -16.52 -6.70
C MET A 100 -6.68 -15.16 -7.26
N GLU A 101 -7.42 -14.74 -8.28
CA GLU A 101 -7.33 -13.39 -8.84
C GLU A 101 -8.73 -12.91 -9.23
N ARG A 102 -9.03 -11.66 -8.92
CA ARG A 102 -10.28 -11.02 -9.36
C ARG A 102 -10.19 -9.51 -9.26
N VAL A 103 -11.03 -8.83 -10.03
CA VAL A 103 -11.32 -7.40 -9.84
C VAL A 103 -12.64 -7.29 -9.08
N ALA A 104 -12.68 -6.43 -8.07
CA ALA A 104 -13.86 -6.16 -7.25
C ALA A 104 -14.01 -4.66 -7.04
N ARG A 105 -15.23 -4.22 -6.70
CA ARG A 105 -15.52 -2.84 -6.32
C ARG A 105 -15.72 -2.76 -4.81
N PHE A 106 -15.03 -1.83 -4.17
CA PHE A 106 -15.18 -1.48 -2.75
C PHE A 106 -15.49 0.02 -2.64
N GLY A 107 -16.76 0.35 -2.45
CA GLY A 107 -17.20 1.74 -2.54
C GLY A 107 -16.87 2.32 -3.93
N ASP A 108 -16.10 3.40 -3.96
CA ASP A 108 -15.66 4.04 -5.20
C ASP A 108 -14.38 3.43 -5.79
N ASN A 109 -13.69 2.58 -5.03
CA ASN A 109 -12.43 1.98 -5.46
C ASN A 109 -12.67 0.72 -6.31
N ILE A 110 -12.03 0.67 -7.49
CA ILE A 110 -11.87 -0.56 -8.26
C ILE A 110 -10.56 -1.20 -7.80
N VAL A 111 -10.63 -2.41 -7.28
CA VAL A 111 -9.52 -3.10 -6.62
C VAL A 111 -9.21 -4.40 -7.34
N TYR A 112 -7.95 -4.61 -7.70
CA TYR A 112 -7.45 -5.90 -8.12
C TYR A 112 -7.02 -6.70 -6.89
N LEU A 113 -7.60 -7.86 -6.71
CA LEU A 113 -7.32 -8.79 -5.61
C LEU A 113 -6.55 -9.99 -6.11
N ARG A 114 -5.51 -10.38 -5.39
CA ARG A 114 -4.74 -11.62 -5.63
C ARG A 114 -4.45 -12.31 -4.30
N GLY A 115 -4.90 -13.56 -4.18
CA GLY A 115 -4.50 -14.47 -3.10
C GLY A 115 -3.29 -15.27 -3.53
N VAL A 116 -2.28 -15.36 -2.68
CA VAL A 116 -1.00 -16.02 -2.94
C VAL A 116 -0.63 -16.90 -1.74
N GLU A 117 -0.03 -18.04 -2.00
CA GLU A 117 0.73 -18.80 -0.99
C GLU A 117 2.20 -18.81 -1.37
N LEU A 118 3.07 -18.75 -0.36
CA LEU A 118 4.53 -18.75 -0.54
C LEU A 118 5.23 -19.29 0.71
N ASP A 119 6.47 -19.73 0.53
CA ASP A 119 7.32 -20.05 1.67
C ASP A 119 8.10 -18.81 2.09
N ALA A 120 8.03 -18.46 3.37
CA ALA A 120 8.76 -17.32 3.90
C ALA A 120 10.28 -17.57 3.81
N PRO A 121 11.05 -16.71 3.12
CA PRO A 121 12.46 -16.97 2.86
C PRO A 121 13.31 -17.16 4.11
N GLN A 122 12.93 -16.52 5.23
CA GLN A 122 13.72 -16.53 6.46
C GLN A 122 13.34 -17.66 7.43
N SER A 123 12.09 -18.11 7.42
CA SER A 123 11.59 -19.10 8.40
C SER A 123 11.16 -20.42 7.78
N GLY A 124 11.02 -20.46 6.44
CA GLY A 124 10.46 -21.62 5.74
C GLY A 124 8.97 -21.88 6.04
N LYS A 125 8.31 -21.02 6.84
CA LYS A 125 6.88 -21.14 7.12
C LYS A 125 6.07 -20.92 5.84
N ARG A 126 5.05 -21.76 5.62
CA ARG A 126 4.08 -21.54 4.54
C ARG A 126 3.12 -20.42 4.94
N LEU A 127 3.15 -19.34 4.18
CA LEU A 127 2.34 -18.15 4.39
C LEU A 127 1.32 -17.99 3.27
N ALA A 128 0.20 -17.36 3.62
CA ALA A 128 -0.76 -16.86 2.66
C ALA A 128 -0.76 -15.33 2.68
N GLN A 129 -0.88 -14.74 1.50
CA GLN A 129 -1.00 -13.29 1.32
C GLN A 129 -2.23 -12.94 0.50
N LEU A 130 -2.89 -11.86 0.87
CA LEU A 130 -3.94 -11.22 0.07
C LEU A 130 -3.48 -9.84 -0.33
N HIS A 131 -3.27 -9.64 -1.62
CA HIS A 131 -2.85 -8.38 -2.22
C HIS A 131 -4.08 -7.65 -2.76
N ALA A 132 -4.19 -6.36 -2.47
CA ALA A 132 -5.18 -5.47 -3.06
C ALA A 132 -4.48 -4.27 -3.68
N LEU A 133 -4.63 -4.08 -4.98
CA LEU A 133 -4.07 -2.94 -5.72
C LEU A 133 -5.21 -2.04 -6.20
N PHE A 134 -5.04 -0.74 -6.05
CA PHE A 134 -6.00 0.26 -6.51
C PHE A 134 -5.34 1.63 -6.71
N PHE A 135 -5.94 2.45 -7.55
CA PHE A 135 -5.47 3.81 -7.79
C PHE A 135 -6.24 4.82 -6.93
N ALA A 136 -5.53 5.84 -6.47
CA ALA A 136 -6.18 7.03 -5.95
C ALA A 136 -6.88 7.81 -7.07
N PRO A 137 -7.94 8.56 -6.76
CA PRO A 137 -8.51 9.54 -7.70
C PRO A 137 -7.43 10.50 -8.18
N SER A 138 -7.42 10.81 -9.45
CA SER A 138 -6.46 11.74 -10.06
C SER A 138 -7.16 12.61 -11.09
N ASP A 139 -6.68 13.85 -11.24
CA ASP A 139 -7.19 14.79 -12.24
C ASP A 139 -7.00 14.23 -13.66
N ASP A 140 -7.89 14.59 -14.58
CA ASP A 140 -7.89 14.08 -15.96
C ASP A 140 -6.62 14.46 -16.73
N ASP A 141 -6.05 15.64 -16.45
CA ASP A 141 -4.83 16.17 -17.04
C ASP A 141 -3.53 15.74 -16.31
N ALA A 142 -3.66 14.98 -15.22
CA ALA A 142 -2.50 14.51 -14.48
C ALA A 142 -1.65 13.55 -15.32
N LYS A 143 -0.33 13.72 -15.29
CA LYS A 143 0.63 12.83 -15.97
C LYS A 143 0.90 11.55 -15.19
N THR A 144 0.63 11.56 -13.90
CA THR A 144 0.87 10.44 -12.98
C THR A 144 -0.35 10.19 -12.12
N THR A 145 -0.47 8.97 -11.63
CA THR A 145 -1.45 8.56 -10.64
C THR A 145 -0.78 7.86 -9.48
N ASP A 146 -1.43 7.84 -8.33
CA ASP A 146 -0.93 7.22 -7.12
C ASP A 146 -1.52 5.81 -7.01
N LEU A 147 -0.64 4.81 -7.04
CA LEU A 147 -0.98 3.39 -6.88
C LEU A 147 -0.77 3.00 -5.43
N PHE A 148 -1.79 2.45 -4.81
CA PHE A 148 -1.71 1.83 -3.49
C PHE A 148 -1.75 0.33 -3.61
N GLN A 149 -0.94 -0.34 -2.80
CA GLN A 149 -0.99 -1.78 -2.62
C GLN A 149 -1.10 -2.11 -1.15
N PHE A 150 -2.16 -2.80 -0.79
CA PHE A 150 -2.37 -3.38 0.52
C PHE A 150 -2.01 -4.87 0.46
N VAL A 151 -1.17 -5.35 1.38
CA VAL A 151 -0.75 -6.76 1.45
C VAL A 151 -1.00 -7.27 2.86
N ALA A 152 -2.03 -8.08 3.05
CA ALA A 152 -2.22 -8.83 4.29
C ALA A 152 -1.43 -10.14 4.23
N THR A 153 -0.80 -10.50 5.34
CA THR A 153 -0.02 -11.72 5.49
C THR A 153 -0.44 -12.47 6.75
N SER A 154 -0.67 -13.76 6.60
CA SER A 154 -0.98 -14.69 7.68
C SER A 154 -0.42 -16.08 7.38
N THR A 155 -0.54 -17.01 8.32
CA THR A 155 -0.35 -18.43 8.03
C THR A 155 -1.52 -18.95 7.19
N VAL A 156 -1.30 -20.02 6.43
CA VAL A 156 -2.32 -20.56 5.51
C VAL A 156 -3.60 -20.98 6.25
N ASP A 157 -3.46 -21.58 7.43
CA ASP A 157 -4.56 -22.04 8.26
C ASP A 157 -5.43 -20.92 8.85
N GLN A 158 -4.89 -19.70 8.94
CA GLN A 158 -5.60 -18.53 9.48
C GLN A 158 -6.13 -17.59 8.42
N MET A 159 -5.70 -17.75 7.16
CA MET A 159 -6.00 -16.80 6.09
C MET A 159 -7.51 -16.62 5.85
N ASP A 160 -8.35 -17.63 6.10
CA ASP A 160 -9.80 -17.49 5.93
C ASP A 160 -10.42 -16.44 6.86
N ASP A 161 -9.93 -16.33 8.10
CA ASP A 161 -10.43 -15.34 9.07
C ASP A 161 -9.75 -13.99 8.88
N ILE A 162 -8.43 -13.97 8.67
CA ILE A 162 -7.69 -12.74 8.37
C ILE A 162 -8.13 -12.14 7.04
N GLY A 163 -8.45 -12.95 6.04
CA GLY A 163 -8.98 -12.51 4.76
C GLY A 163 -10.29 -11.73 4.88
N LYS A 164 -11.19 -12.13 5.80
CA LYS A 164 -12.42 -11.38 6.07
C LYS A 164 -12.12 -10.00 6.67
N GLN A 165 -11.26 -9.95 7.69
CA GLN A 165 -10.81 -8.69 8.31
C GLN A 165 -10.13 -7.77 7.28
N PHE A 166 -9.29 -8.34 6.41
CA PHE A 166 -8.65 -7.60 5.34
C PHE A 166 -9.65 -7.02 4.32
N VAL A 167 -10.66 -7.80 3.94
CA VAL A 167 -11.74 -7.31 3.05
C VAL A 167 -12.52 -6.16 3.72
N GLU A 168 -12.73 -6.20 5.03
CA GLU A 168 -13.34 -5.11 5.78
C GLU A 168 -12.44 -3.86 5.80
N MET A 169 -11.14 -4.00 6.01
CA MET A 169 -10.18 -2.88 5.91
C MET A 169 -10.26 -2.21 4.53
N ILE A 170 -10.22 -2.99 3.45
CA ILE A 170 -10.35 -2.47 2.08
C ILE A 170 -11.73 -1.85 1.85
N GLY A 171 -12.79 -2.47 2.36
CA GLY A 171 -14.17 -1.98 2.27
C GLY A 171 -14.40 -0.63 2.93
N THR A 172 -13.62 -0.31 3.97
CA THR A 172 -13.68 0.97 4.69
C THR A 172 -12.68 2.00 4.18
N PHE A 173 -11.75 1.61 3.29
CA PHE A 173 -10.73 2.52 2.78
C PHE A 173 -11.34 3.66 1.95
N ARG A 174 -10.97 4.89 2.30
CA ARG A 174 -11.42 6.12 1.60
C ARG A 174 -10.26 7.09 1.50
N PHE A 175 -10.16 7.76 0.33
CA PHE A 175 -9.35 8.96 0.20
C PHE A 175 -10.09 10.17 0.78
N VAL A 176 -9.37 11.09 1.45
CA VAL A 176 -9.91 12.27 2.15
C VAL A 176 -9.16 13.53 1.73
#